data_34d591c2bdf9875dfac7814fe2c859cc
#
_entry.id   34d591c2bdf9875dfac7814fe2c859cc
#
_cell.length_a   1.000
_cell.length_b   1.000
_cell.length_c   1.000
_cell.angle_alpha   90.00
_cell.angle_beta   90.00
_cell.angle_gamma   90.00
#
_symmetry.space_group_name_H-M   'P 1'
#
loop_
_entity.id
_entity.type
_entity.pdbx_description
1 polymer ?
#
loop_
_entity_poly.entity_id
_entity_poly.type
_entity_poly.pdbx_seq_one_letter_code
_entity_poly.pdbx_strand_id
1 'polypeptide(L)'
;FERAGVPTGGSNDVFSIQMLGNTLLLFGTEEQKQHYLPRIISGDDVWCQGYSEPNAGSDLSNVGLKAVLDGDEWILNGQKIWTSAGHLADHIFTLARTDSDAPKHKGISFLLVDMRQPGIEVRPIKMISGESEFNEVFYTDVRVPKENVVGGVNNGWAVAMGLLGFERGEAAATAPIRFQAEIDRLLDLAREKGVASDPRIRQRLAKCYSVVQVMRYLGMRTLTQFLAGHHPGPDGAIFKLYWSEYHKVVTELGIDIMGMDALVPSGRKPSSAFQTDDAGAPNDSMSWATTFLNARAGTIYAGSSQVQRNIIGEMVLGLPKEPKPN
;
A
#
# COMPACT_ATOMS: atom_id res chain seq x y z
N PHE A 1 -6.65 12.21 17.22
CA PHE A 1 -6.51 10.83 17.66
C PHE A 1 -5.02 10.44 17.73
N GLU A 2 -4.23 10.49 16.67
CA GLU A 2 -2.80 10.15 16.68
C GLU A 2 -2.00 10.92 17.75
N ARG A 3 -2.20 12.23 17.88
CA ARG A 3 -1.54 13.04 18.94
C ARG A 3 -1.90 12.62 20.37
N ALA A 4 -3.02 11.92 20.54
CA ALA A 4 -3.48 11.39 21.82
C ALA A 4 -3.04 9.94 22.05
N GLY A 5 -2.24 9.35 21.15
CA GLY A 5 -1.79 7.95 21.22
C GLY A 5 -2.92 6.94 21.03
N VAL A 6 -4.03 7.36 20.42
CA VAL A 6 -5.12 6.43 20.07
C VAL A 6 -4.71 5.67 18.82
N PRO A 7 -4.70 4.33 18.85
CA PRO A 7 -4.40 3.53 17.64
C PRO A 7 -5.34 3.92 16.51
N THR A 8 -4.77 4.22 15.35
CA THR A 8 -5.50 4.53 14.13
C THR A 8 -5.13 3.48 13.08
N GLY A 9 -6.09 2.66 12.73
CA GLY A 9 -5.96 1.73 11.65
C GLY A 9 -5.21 0.44 11.95
N GLY A 10 -5.84 -0.66 11.56
CA GLY A 10 -5.21 -1.96 11.43
C GLY A 10 -5.19 -2.39 9.96
N SER A 11 -4.72 -3.60 9.65
CA SER A 11 -4.78 -4.16 8.30
C SER A 11 -6.21 -4.17 7.73
N ASN A 12 -7.22 -4.37 8.58
CA ASN A 12 -8.63 -4.31 8.20
C ASN A 12 -9.03 -2.93 7.68
N ASP A 13 -8.54 -1.85 8.26
CA ASP A 13 -8.91 -0.50 7.84
C ASP A 13 -8.41 -0.18 6.44
N VAL A 14 -7.19 -0.60 6.10
CA VAL A 14 -6.59 -0.32 4.79
C VAL A 14 -7.28 -1.14 3.69
N PHE A 15 -7.25 -2.45 3.80
CA PHE A 15 -7.71 -3.32 2.71
C PHE A 15 -9.22 -3.48 2.67
N SER A 16 -9.86 -3.64 3.84
CA SER A 16 -11.31 -3.86 3.90
C SER A 16 -12.07 -2.55 3.76
N ILE A 17 -11.82 -1.56 4.63
CA ILE A 17 -12.63 -0.33 4.69
C ILE A 17 -12.21 0.65 3.59
N GLN A 18 -10.94 1.05 3.55
CA GLN A 18 -10.50 2.12 2.65
C GLN A 18 -10.45 1.66 1.18
N MET A 19 -9.97 0.44 0.91
CA MET A 19 -9.86 -0.06 -0.45
C MET A 19 -11.15 -0.74 -0.91
N LEU A 20 -11.49 -1.91 -0.37
CA LEU A 20 -12.62 -2.70 -0.86
C LEU A 20 -13.96 -2.03 -0.60
N GLY A 21 -14.18 -1.48 0.60
CA GLY A 21 -15.43 -0.82 0.95
C GLY A 21 -15.79 0.29 -0.04
N ASN A 22 -14.85 1.20 -0.30
CA ASN A 22 -15.05 2.27 -1.29
C ASN A 22 -15.19 1.74 -2.72
N THR A 23 -14.50 0.65 -3.05
CA THR A 23 -14.63 0.00 -4.36
C THR A 23 -16.02 -0.59 -4.55
N LEU A 24 -16.57 -1.27 -3.53
CA LEU A 24 -17.91 -1.81 -3.57
C LEU A 24 -18.98 -0.70 -3.65
N LEU A 25 -18.81 0.41 -2.94
CA LEU A 25 -19.72 1.55 -3.05
C LEU A 25 -19.81 2.08 -4.49
N LEU A 26 -18.68 2.07 -5.22
CA LEU A 26 -18.61 2.62 -6.58
C LEU A 26 -18.98 1.61 -7.67
N PHE A 27 -18.55 0.36 -7.54
CA PHE A 27 -18.61 -0.65 -8.59
C PHE A 27 -19.42 -1.89 -8.23
N GLY A 28 -19.74 -2.10 -6.95
CA GLY A 28 -20.47 -3.27 -6.48
C GLY A 28 -21.95 -3.23 -6.84
N THR A 29 -22.56 -4.40 -7.00
CA THR A 29 -24.04 -4.53 -7.09
C THR A 29 -24.66 -4.25 -5.72
N GLU A 30 -25.97 -4.01 -5.68
CA GLU A 30 -26.66 -3.77 -4.40
C GLU A 30 -26.59 -5.01 -3.48
N GLU A 31 -26.66 -6.22 -4.06
CA GLU A 31 -26.52 -7.48 -3.33
C GLU A 31 -25.10 -7.58 -2.72
N GLN A 32 -24.06 -7.26 -3.47
CA GLN A 32 -22.67 -7.24 -2.97
C GLN A 32 -22.51 -6.20 -1.85
N LYS A 33 -23.06 -5.01 -1.99
CA LYS A 33 -23.00 -3.97 -0.97
C LYS A 33 -23.72 -4.41 0.31
N GLN A 34 -24.93 -4.94 0.19
CA GLN A 34 -25.72 -5.41 1.34
C GLN A 34 -25.06 -6.59 2.07
N HIS A 35 -24.37 -7.45 1.33
CA HIS A 35 -23.68 -8.61 1.91
C HIS A 35 -22.36 -8.24 2.59
N TYR A 36 -21.48 -7.52 1.89
CA TYR A 36 -20.10 -7.32 2.34
C TYR A 36 -19.89 -6.08 3.21
N LEU A 37 -20.53 -4.94 2.92
CA LEU A 37 -20.25 -3.69 3.63
C LEU A 37 -20.52 -3.76 5.15
N PRO A 38 -21.62 -4.33 5.64
CA PRO A 38 -21.85 -4.48 7.08
C PRO A 38 -20.75 -5.31 7.76
N ARG A 39 -20.31 -6.40 7.12
CA ARG A 39 -19.30 -7.33 7.64
C ARG A 39 -17.90 -6.73 7.62
N ILE A 40 -17.60 -5.89 6.63
CA ILE A 40 -16.37 -5.10 6.57
C ILE A 40 -16.31 -4.10 7.73
N ILE A 41 -17.42 -3.38 7.99
CA ILE A 41 -17.49 -2.35 9.03
C ILE A 41 -17.45 -2.98 10.44
N SER A 42 -18.11 -4.13 10.64
CA SER A 42 -18.08 -4.84 11.93
C SER A 42 -16.72 -5.52 12.18
N GLY A 43 -15.91 -5.74 11.14
CA GLY A 43 -14.66 -6.51 11.24
C GLY A 43 -14.87 -8.02 11.22
N ASP A 44 -16.08 -8.50 10.89
CA ASP A 44 -16.37 -9.93 10.76
C ASP A 44 -15.67 -10.56 9.55
N ASP A 45 -15.40 -9.76 8.51
CA ASP A 45 -14.64 -10.15 7.33
C ASP A 45 -13.38 -9.27 7.18
N VAL A 46 -12.23 -9.88 7.33
CA VAL A 46 -10.93 -9.24 7.10
C VAL A 46 -10.46 -9.56 5.69
N TRP A 47 -10.12 -8.52 4.93
CA TRP A 47 -9.74 -8.63 3.52
C TRP A 47 -8.26 -8.34 3.29
N CYS A 48 -7.70 -9.00 2.28
CA CYS A 48 -6.38 -8.67 1.74
C CYS A 48 -6.45 -8.48 0.22
N GLN A 49 -5.34 -7.97 -0.36
CA GLN A 49 -5.24 -7.64 -1.78
C GLN A 49 -4.39 -8.67 -2.52
N GLY A 50 -4.94 -9.27 -3.60
CA GLY A 50 -4.26 -10.20 -4.49
C GLY A 50 -4.03 -9.62 -5.88
N TYR A 51 -3.09 -8.66 -6.03
CA TYR A 51 -2.82 -8.03 -7.32
C TYR A 51 -1.55 -8.61 -7.96
N SER A 52 -0.41 -8.41 -7.32
CA SER A 52 0.90 -8.77 -7.87
C SER A 52 1.08 -10.28 -8.05
N GLU A 53 1.82 -10.64 -9.09
CA GLU A 53 2.26 -12.00 -9.36
C GLU A 53 3.78 -12.01 -9.59
N PRO A 54 4.45 -13.17 -9.56
CA PRO A 54 5.90 -13.23 -9.80
C PRO A 54 6.35 -12.52 -11.09
N ASN A 55 5.50 -12.53 -12.13
CA ASN A 55 5.76 -11.89 -13.43
C ASN A 55 4.88 -10.65 -13.71
N ALA A 56 4.11 -10.19 -12.75
CA ALA A 56 3.19 -9.05 -12.92
C ALA A 56 3.20 -8.15 -11.67
N GLY A 57 4.16 -7.25 -11.59
CA GLY A 57 4.27 -6.22 -10.57
C GLY A 57 4.01 -4.84 -11.17
N SER A 58 5.07 -4.18 -11.70
CA SER A 58 4.92 -2.89 -12.40
C SER A 58 4.07 -3.00 -13.67
N ASP A 59 4.18 -4.11 -14.42
CA ASP A 59 3.24 -4.45 -15.50
C ASP A 59 2.08 -5.27 -14.95
N LEU A 60 1.24 -4.64 -14.11
CA LEU A 60 0.09 -5.29 -13.49
C LEU A 60 -0.92 -5.81 -14.51
N SER A 61 -0.99 -5.21 -15.69
CA SER A 61 -1.86 -5.68 -16.76
C SER A 61 -1.51 -7.07 -17.28
N ASN A 62 -0.33 -7.58 -16.92
CA ASN A 62 0.17 -8.90 -17.31
C ASN A 62 -0.22 -10.02 -16.32
N VAL A 63 -1.20 -9.80 -15.43
CA VAL A 63 -1.66 -10.85 -14.50
C VAL A 63 -2.07 -12.12 -15.25
N GLY A 64 -1.62 -13.26 -14.74
CA GLY A 64 -1.80 -14.59 -15.31
C GLY A 64 -2.60 -15.56 -14.45
N LEU A 65 -3.04 -15.16 -13.21
CA LEU A 65 -4.00 -15.96 -12.43
C LEU A 65 -5.22 -16.23 -13.32
N LYS A 66 -5.38 -17.45 -13.74
CA LYS A 66 -6.43 -17.84 -14.71
C LYS A 66 -7.75 -18.05 -13.97
N ALA A 67 -8.83 -17.53 -14.54
CA ALA A 67 -10.20 -17.80 -14.10
C ALA A 67 -11.03 -18.28 -15.30
N VAL A 68 -11.55 -19.51 -15.22
CA VAL A 68 -12.39 -20.13 -16.25
C VAL A 68 -13.78 -20.36 -15.69
N LEU A 69 -14.81 -19.92 -16.41
CA LEU A 69 -16.19 -20.14 -16.01
C LEU A 69 -16.59 -21.59 -16.25
N ASP A 70 -17.06 -22.26 -15.20
CA ASP A 70 -17.62 -23.62 -15.21
C ASP A 70 -19.01 -23.60 -14.56
N GLY A 71 -20.04 -23.58 -15.38
CA GLY A 71 -21.42 -23.38 -14.89
C GLY A 71 -21.63 -22.02 -14.23
N ASP A 72 -21.90 -22.02 -12.95
CA ASP A 72 -22.15 -20.81 -12.16
C ASP A 72 -20.95 -20.39 -11.29
N GLU A 73 -19.77 -20.98 -11.51
CA GLU A 73 -18.56 -20.71 -10.74
C GLU A 73 -17.35 -20.43 -11.63
N TRP A 74 -16.49 -19.54 -11.18
CA TRP A 74 -15.15 -19.36 -11.74
C TRP A 74 -14.16 -20.33 -11.07
N ILE A 75 -13.37 -21.04 -11.86
CA ILE A 75 -12.28 -21.90 -11.38
C ILE A 75 -10.98 -21.15 -11.53
N LEU A 76 -10.33 -20.85 -10.41
CA LEU A 76 -9.10 -20.07 -10.34
C LEU A 76 -7.89 -20.99 -10.20
N ASN A 77 -6.87 -20.77 -11.04
CA ASN A 77 -5.58 -21.44 -10.98
C ASN A 77 -4.43 -20.46 -11.20
N GLY A 78 -3.45 -20.46 -10.29
CA GLY A 78 -2.27 -19.61 -10.38
C GLY A 78 -1.72 -19.18 -9.03
N GLN A 79 -1.05 -18.02 -8.99
CA GLN A 79 -0.35 -17.56 -7.82
C GLN A 79 -0.44 -16.03 -7.70
N LYS A 80 -0.53 -15.54 -6.47
CA LYS A 80 -0.29 -14.14 -6.10
C LYS A 80 0.92 -14.05 -5.18
N ILE A 81 1.57 -12.90 -5.16
CA ILE A 81 2.73 -12.63 -4.30
C ILE A 81 2.65 -11.21 -3.73
N TRP A 82 3.36 -10.98 -2.65
CA TRP A 82 3.36 -9.70 -1.91
C TRP A 82 2.00 -9.34 -1.33
N THR A 83 1.18 -10.35 -1.02
CA THR A 83 -0.12 -10.16 -0.39
C THR A 83 0.08 -9.78 1.08
N SER A 84 -0.14 -8.50 1.39
CA SER A 84 -0.01 -8.00 2.76
C SER A 84 -1.07 -8.64 3.65
N ALA A 85 -0.66 -9.06 4.84
CA ALA A 85 -1.52 -9.67 5.87
C ALA A 85 -2.38 -10.84 5.38
N GLY A 86 -2.02 -11.51 4.27
CA GLY A 86 -2.79 -12.62 3.71
C GLY A 86 -3.00 -13.80 4.68
N HIS A 87 -2.08 -14.02 5.60
CA HIS A 87 -2.18 -15.04 6.65
C HIS A 87 -3.16 -14.70 7.79
N LEU A 88 -3.66 -13.47 7.82
CA LEU A 88 -4.65 -12.97 8.80
C LEU A 88 -6.01 -12.70 8.16
N ALA A 89 -6.10 -12.77 6.83
CA ALA A 89 -7.32 -12.41 6.10
C ALA A 89 -8.26 -13.61 5.93
N ASP A 90 -9.56 -13.34 6.00
CA ASP A 90 -10.61 -14.31 5.69
C ASP A 90 -10.90 -14.36 4.18
N HIS A 91 -10.73 -13.20 3.52
CA HIS A 91 -11.08 -12.99 2.11
C HIS A 91 -9.99 -12.24 1.37
N ILE A 92 -9.93 -12.44 0.07
CA ILE A 92 -9.02 -11.73 -0.83
C ILE A 92 -9.79 -11.14 -2.02
N PHE A 93 -9.60 -9.87 -2.31
CA PHE A 93 -10.01 -9.32 -3.59
C PHE A 93 -8.84 -9.41 -4.57
N THR A 94 -9.08 -10.02 -5.71
CA THR A 94 -8.00 -10.40 -6.63
C THR A 94 -8.31 -10.06 -8.08
N LEU A 95 -7.26 -9.77 -8.85
CA LEU A 95 -7.34 -9.66 -10.31
C LEU A 95 -7.04 -11.01 -10.94
N ALA A 96 -7.92 -11.46 -11.83
CA ALA A 96 -7.72 -12.71 -12.57
C ALA A 96 -7.96 -12.50 -14.07
N ARG A 97 -7.29 -13.32 -14.87
CA ARG A 97 -7.42 -13.38 -16.32
C ARG A 97 -8.64 -14.23 -16.69
N THR A 98 -9.74 -13.56 -17.04
CA THR A 98 -11.01 -14.19 -17.46
C THR A 98 -11.13 -14.34 -18.98
N ASP A 99 -10.33 -13.57 -19.75
CA ASP A 99 -10.24 -13.67 -21.19
C ASP A 99 -8.77 -13.53 -21.61
N SER A 100 -8.15 -14.62 -22.06
CA SER A 100 -6.75 -14.65 -22.50
C SER A 100 -6.52 -14.11 -23.90
N ASP A 101 -7.56 -14.04 -24.71
CA ASP A 101 -7.49 -13.59 -26.11
C ASP A 101 -7.69 -12.08 -26.24
N ALA A 102 -8.25 -11.45 -25.21
CA ALA A 102 -8.44 -10.02 -25.15
C ALA A 102 -7.11 -9.25 -24.96
N PRO A 103 -7.03 -7.98 -25.38
CA PRO A 103 -5.91 -7.11 -25.04
C PRO A 103 -5.68 -7.06 -23.53
N LYS A 104 -4.42 -6.97 -23.07
CA LYS A 104 -4.00 -7.12 -21.66
C LYS A 104 -4.97 -6.51 -20.61
N HIS A 105 -5.42 -5.28 -20.82
CA HIS A 105 -6.28 -4.58 -19.88
C HIS A 105 -7.77 -5.00 -19.94
N LYS A 106 -8.19 -5.63 -21.02
CA LYS A 106 -9.60 -5.94 -21.30
C LYS A 106 -10.03 -7.37 -20.95
N GLY A 107 -9.10 -8.23 -20.60
CA GLY A 107 -9.37 -9.63 -20.23
C GLY A 107 -9.21 -9.90 -18.74
N ILE A 108 -9.32 -8.89 -17.90
CA ILE A 108 -9.12 -8.98 -16.44
C ILE A 108 -10.44 -8.72 -15.72
N SER A 109 -10.77 -9.57 -14.75
CA SER A 109 -11.88 -9.37 -13.82
C SER A 109 -11.38 -9.18 -12.40
N PHE A 110 -12.17 -8.47 -11.59
CA PHE A 110 -11.96 -8.27 -10.17
C PHE A 110 -12.89 -9.21 -9.40
N LEU A 111 -12.33 -10.14 -8.63
CA LEU A 111 -13.07 -11.20 -7.95
C LEU A 111 -12.93 -11.09 -6.43
N LEU A 112 -14.01 -11.40 -5.72
CA LEU A 112 -14.08 -11.54 -4.28
C LEU A 112 -14.00 -13.03 -3.92
N VAL A 113 -12.97 -13.43 -3.16
CA VAL A 113 -12.66 -14.84 -2.92
C VAL A 113 -12.57 -15.13 -1.42
N ASP A 114 -13.29 -16.13 -0.93
CA ASP A 114 -13.12 -16.67 0.43
C ASP A 114 -11.81 -17.46 0.49
N MET A 115 -10.90 -17.11 1.39
CA MET A 115 -9.60 -17.77 1.53
C MET A 115 -9.64 -19.04 2.38
N ARG A 116 -10.74 -19.32 3.07
CA ARG A 116 -10.89 -20.49 3.94
C ARG A 116 -11.30 -21.76 3.18
N GLN A 117 -11.52 -21.66 1.88
CA GLN A 117 -11.93 -22.78 1.04
C GLN A 117 -10.75 -23.67 0.62
N PRO A 118 -11.00 -24.93 0.22
CA PRO A 118 -9.98 -25.80 -0.35
C PRO A 118 -9.34 -25.20 -1.61
N GLY A 119 -8.06 -25.51 -1.81
CA GLY A 119 -7.30 -25.05 -2.98
C GLY A 119 -6.57 -23.74 -2.78
N ILE A 120 -6.77 -23.02 -1.67
CA ILE A 120 -5.98 -21.86 -1.31
C ILE A 120 -4.90 -22.25 -0.32
N GLU A 121 -3.66 -21.91 -0.64
CA GLU A 121 -2.51 -22.05 0.24
C GLU A 121 -1.82 -20.71 0.41
N VAL A 122 -1.62 -20.27 1.66
CA VAL A 122 -0.94 -19.02 2.01
C VAL A 122 0.41 -19.33 2.62
N ARG A 123 1.48 -18.79 2.03
CA ARG A 123 2.87 -18.97 2.50
C ARG A 123 3.48 -17.62 2.88
N PRO A 124 3.74 -17.38 4.18
CA PRO A 124 4.38 -16.15 4.62
C PRO A 124 5.81 -16.00 4.07
N ILE A 125 6.14 -14.79 3.63
CA ILE A 125 7.48 -14.43 3.13
C ILE A 125 8.25 -13.74 4.27
N LYS A 126 9.37 -14.32 4.66
CA LYS A 126 10.24 -13.72 5.67
C LYS A 126 11.02 -12.55 5.07
N MET A 127 10.78 -11.35 5.60
CA MET A 127 11.45 -10.12 5.19
C MET A 127 12.83 -9.99 5.85
N ILE A 128 13.64 -9.05 5.35
CA ILE A 128 14.97 -8.73 5.90
C ILE A 128 14.90 -8.25 7.36
N SER A 129 13.79 -7.63 7.77
CA SER A 129 13.52 -7.24 9.17
C SER A 129 13.20 -8.42 10.10
N GLY A 130 13.03 -9.62 9.54
CA GLY A 130 12.67 -10.84 10.28
C GLY A 130 11.18 -11.08 10.43
N GLU A 131 10.34 -10.16 9.98
CA GLU A 131 8.87 -10.26 10.00
C GLU A 131 8.34 -10.91 8.73
N SER A 132 7.06 -11.32 8.75
CA SER A 132 6.41 -12.00 7.63
C SER A 132 5.06 -11.33 7.34
N GLU A 133 5.08 -10.05 6.98
CA GLU A 133 3.87 -9.30 6.66
C GLU A 133 3.30 -9.69 5.29
N PHE A 134 4.18 -10.02 4.34
CA PHE A 134 3.76 -10.43 2.99
C PHE A 134 3.65 -11.93 2.84
N ASN A 135 2.82 -12.33 1.87
CA ASN A 135 2.55 -13.73 1.60
C ASN A 135 2.56 -14.02 0.09
N GLU A 136 2.90 -15.25 -0.25
CA GLU A 136 2.47 -15.89 -1.49
C GLU A 136 1.11 -16.53 -1.25
N VAL A 137 0.23 -16.47 -2.25
CA VAL A 137 -1.09 -17.12 -2.22
C VAL A 137 -1.24 -17.95 -3.48
N PHE A 138 -1.36 -19.27 -3.31
CA PHE A 138 -1.54 -20.22 -4.39
C PHE A 138 -3.00 -20.60 -4.55
N TYR A 139 -3.44 -20.75 -5.78
CA TYR A 139 -4.80 -21.14 -6.16
C TYR A 139 -4.74 -22.40 -6.98
N THR A 140 -5.39 -23.46 -6.51
CA THR A 140 -5.51 -24.76 -7.20
C THR A 140 -6.99 -25.14 -7.24
N ASP A 141 -7.60 -25.01 -8.41
CA ASP A 141 -9.02 -25.28 -8.66
C ASP A 141 -9.97 -24.59 -7.67
N VAL A 142 -9.63 -23.36 -7.29
CA VAL A 142 -10.42 -22.56 -6.32
C VAL A 142 -11.71 -22.11 -6.97
N ARG A 143 -12.84 -22.40 -6.33
CA ARG A 143 -14.19 -22.11 -6.83
C ARG A 143 -14.72 -20.79 -6.32
N VAL A 144 -15.16 -19.94 -7.20
CA VAL A 144 -15.69 -18.61 -6.86
C VAL A 144 -17.02 -18.39 -7.57
N PRO A 145 -18.12 -18.11 -6.84
CA PRO A 145 -19.41 -17.84 -7.45
C PRO A 145 -19.34 -16.74 -8.51
N LYS A 146 -20.06 -16.89 -9.60
CA LYS A 146 -20.04 -15.93 -10.71
C LYS A 146 -20.45 -14.52 -10.31
N GLU A 147 -21.32 -14.39 -9.33
CA GLU A 147 -21.79 -13.13 -8.76
C GLU A 147 -20.72 -12.39 -7.94
N ASN A 148 -19.60 -13.03 -7.61
CA ASN A 148 -18.49 -12.41 -6.89
C ASN A 148 -17.54 -11.59 -7.79
N VAL A 149 -17.92 -11.35 -9.04
CA VAL A 149 -17.23 -10.40 -9.92
C VAL A 149 -17.73 -8.98 -9.64
N VAL A 150 -16.84 -8.08 -9.32
CA VAL A 150 -17.17 -6.66 -9.08
C VAL A 150 -16.99 -5.84 -10.36
N GLY A 151 -17.98 -5.02 -10.67
CA GLY A 151 -17.94 -4.10 -11.82
C GLY A 151 -18.10 -4.77 -13.18
N GLY A 152 -18.41 -6.08 -13.21
CA GLY A 152 -18.64 -6.87 -14.42
C GLY A 152 -17.40 -7.62 -14.94
N VAL A 153 -17.66 -8.68 -15.69
CA VAL A 153 -16.61 -9.54 -16.29
C VAL A 153 -15.77 -8.73 -17.27
N ASN A 154 -14.45 -8.94 -17.25
CA ASN A 154 -13.46 -8.26 -18.09
C ASN A 154 -13.34 -6.74 -17.86
N ASN A 155 -13.97 -6.19 -16.81
CA ASN A 155 -13.87 -4.78 -16.42
C ASN A 155 -12.99 -4.56 -15.19
N GLY A 156 -12.29 -5.59 -14.71
CA GLY A 156 -11.49 -5.56 -13.49
C GLY A 156 -10.35 -4.53 -13.53
N TRP A 157 -9.86 -4.16 -14.71
CA TRP A 157 -8.87 -3.10 -14.82
C TRP A 157 -9.42 -1.73 -14.40
N ALA A 158 -10.62 -1.37 -14.83
CA ALA A 158 -11.26 -0.13 -14.44
C ALA A 158 -11.53 -0.10 -12.92
N VAL A 159 -12.00 -1.23 -12.36
CA VAL A 159 -12.21 -1.39 -10.92
C VAL A 159 -10.89 -1.22 -10.15
N ALA A 160 -9.81 -1.86 -10.61
CA ALA A 160 -8.49 -1.75 -9.98
C ALA A 160 -7.95 -0.31 -10.00
N MET A 161 -8.13 0.42 -11.11
CA MET A 161 -7.70 1.82 -11.20
C MET A 161 -8.52 2.73 -10.27
N GLY A 162 -9.81 2.49 -10.13
CA GLY A 162 -10.67 3.17 -9.16
C GLY A 162 -10.20 2.95 -7.72
N LEU A 163 -9.94 1.68 -7.35
CA LEU A 163 -9.42 1.32 -6.02
C LEU A 163 -8.09 2.02 -5.70
N LEU A 164 -7.13 2.01 -6.63
CA LEU A 164 -5.84 2.69 -6.45
C LEU A 164 -5.97 4.22 -6.34
N GLY A 165 -7.06 4.80 -6.85
CA GLY A 165 -7.40 6.20 -6.66
C GLY A 165 -7.74 6.52 -5.19
N PHE A 166 -8.50 5.66 -4.53
CA PHE A 166 -8.85 5.82 -3.11
C PHE A 166 -7.62 5.71 -2.19
N GLU A 167 -6.75 4.71 -2.43
CA GLU A 167 -5.51 4.53 -1.68
C GLU A 167 -4.64 5.78 -1.64
N ARG A 168 -4.53 6.50 -2.77
CA ARG A 168 -3.63 7.65 -2.90
C ARG A 168 -4.22 8.97 -2.39
N GLY A 169 -5.54 9.13 -2.43
CA GLY A 169 -6.20 10.39 -2.07
C GLY A 169 -6.14 10.69 -0.59
N GLU A 170 -6.54 9.75 0.25
CA GLU A 170 -6.53 9.91 1.70
C GLU A 170 -5.11 9.98 2.27
N ALA A 171 -4.23 9.10 1.82
CA ALA A 171 -2.84 9.07 2.27
C ALA A 171 -2.11 10.41 2.06
N ALA A 172 -2.40 11.12 0.98
CA ALA A 172 -1.79 12.42 0.73
C ALA A 172 -2.19 13.47 1.79
N ALA A 173 -3.41 13.39 2.33
CA ALA A 173 -3.90 14.33 3.34
C ALA A 173 -3.46 13.96 4.76
N THR A 174 -3.40 12.68 5.10
CA THR A 174 -3.20 12.19 6.47
C THR A 174 -1.76 11.80 6.78
N ALA A 175 -1.03 11.18 5.88
CA ALA A 175 0.33 10.71 6.11
C ALA A 175 1.35 11.81 6.51
N PRO A 176 1.24 13.08 6.07
CA PRO A 176 2.13 14.14 6.56
C PRO A 176 2.11 14.34 8.08
N ILE A 177 1.00 13.98 8.75
CA ILE A 177 0.89 14.05 10.24
C ILE A 177 1.85 13.04 10.87
N ARG A 178 1.89 11.81 10.33
CA ARG A 178 2.78 10.74 10.81
C ARG A 178 4.25 11.09 10.54
N PHE A 179 4.56 11.59 9.35
CA PHE A 179 5.93 12.03 9.04
C PHE A 179 6.38 13.23 9.88
N GLN A 180 5.45 14.09 10.33
CA GLN A 180 5.78 15.13 11.29
C GLN A 180 6.13 14.54 12.67
N ALA A 181 5.35 13.58 13.15
CA ALA A 181 5.65 12.89 14.40
C ALA A 181 6.99 12.13 14.32
N GLU A 182 7.27 11.49 13.19
CA GLU A 182 8.53 10.80 12.95
C GLU A 182 9.75 11.75 13.00
N ILE A 183 9.69 12.91 12.32
CA ILE A 183 10.80 13.87 12.34
C ILE A 183 10.96 14.53 13.72
N ASP A 184 9.88 14.77 14.46
CA ASP A 184 9.94 15.29 15.82
C ASP A 184 10.65 14.30 16.75
N ARG A 185 10.32 13.00 16.66
CA ARG A 185 11.02 11.92 17.38
C ARG A 185 12.50 11.85 17.01
N LEU A 186 12.83 12.03 15.73
CA LEU A 186 14.22 12.02 15.29
C LEU A 186 15.01 13.22 15.82
N LEU A 187 14.38 14.39 15.94
CA LEU A 187 14.97 15.57 16.58
C LEU A 187 15.26 15.31 18.05
N ASP A 188 14.34 14.65 18.76
CA ASP A 188 14.53 14.29 20.16
C ASP A 188 15.63 13.26 20.32
N LEU A 189 15.67 12.22 19.48
CA LEU A 189 16.76 11.24 19.46
C LEU A 189 18.12 11.89 19.25
N ALA A 190 18.23 12.88 18.35
CA ALA A 190 19.49 13.58 18.10
C ALA A 190 19.95 14.40 19.32
N ARG A 191 18.99 14.95 20.10
CA ARG A 191 19.30 15.64 21.37
C ARG A 191 19.75 14.65 22.45
N GLU A 192 19.05 13.54 22.61
CA GLU A 192 19.36 12.47 23.57
C GLU A 192 20.76 11.89 23.33
N LYS A 193 21.12 11.66 22.05
CA LYS A 193 22.43 11.16 21.65
C LYS A 193 23.54 12.25 21.66
N GLY A 194 23.21 13.50 21.95
CA GLY A 194 24.17 14.61 22.01
C GLY A 194 24.76 15.03 20.66
N VAL A 195 24.16 14.59 19.54
CA VAL A 195 24.65 14.89 18.18
C VAL A 195 23.87 16.00 17.47
N ALA A 196 22.88 16.61 18.12
CA ALA A 196 22.05 17.65 17.55
C ALA A 196 22.83 18.92 17.12
N SER A 197 24.03 19.15 17.67
CA SER A 197 24.93 20.25 17.30
C SER A 197 25.88 19.94 16.14
N ASP A 198 26.04 18.66 15.73
CA ASP A 198 26.85 18.30 14.56
C ASP A 198 26.28 18.97 13.30
N PRO A 199 27.06 19.78 12.58
CA PRO A 199 26.55 20.51 11.41
C PRO A 199 26.00 19.58 10.31
N ARG A 200 26.56 18.38 10.13
CA ARG A 200 26.12 17.42 9.14
C ARG A 200 24.75 16.83 9.50
N ILE A 201 24.56 16.45 10.77
CA ILE A 201 23.29 15.97 11.28
C ILE A 201 22.23 17.06 11.19
N ARG A 202 22.55 18.28 11.61
CA ARG A 202 21.63 19.45 11.54
C ARG A 202 21.14 19.72 10.12
N GLN A 203 22.04 19.69 9.12
CA GLN A 203 21.63 19.93 7.72
C GLN A 203 20.71 18.83 7.19
N ARG A 204 20.96 17.59 7.54
CA ARG A 204 20.11 16.46 7.14
C ARG A 204 18.74 16.53 7.85
N LEU A 205 18.71 16.85 9.13
CA LEU A 205 17.45 17.08 9.87
C LEU A 205 16.64 18.23 9.27
N ALA A 206 17.28 19.37 8.96
CA ALA A 206 16.63 20.52 8.34
C ALA A 206 16.03 20.15 6.95
N LYS A 207 16.78 19.36 6.14
CA LYS A 207 16.29 18.85 4.88
C LYS A 207 15.06 17.93 5.07
N CYS A 208 15.12 16.99 5.99
CA CYS A 208 14.00 16.10 6.30
C CYS A 208 12.77 16.89 6.75
N TYR A 209 12.94 17.83 7.66
CA TYR A 209 11.88 18.73 8.11
C TYR A 209 11.24 19.49 6.94
N SER A 210 12.06 20.07 6.05
CA SER A 210 11.56 20.80 4.88
C SER A 210 10.73 19.91 3.95
N VAL A 211 11.16 18.66 3.72
CA VAL A 211 10.41 17.69 2.91
C VAL A 211 9.05 17.38 3.54
N VAL A 212 8.99 17.20 4.87
CA VAL A 212 7.71 16.98 5.58
C VAL A 212 6.77 18.18 5.41
N GLN A 213 7.30 19.44 5.51
CA GLN A 213 6.47 20.62 5.28
C GLN A 213 5.93 20.67 3.84
N VAL A 214 6.76 20.31 2.85
CA VAL A 214 6.29 20.22 1.45
C VAL A 214 5.18 19.18 1.31
N MET A 215 5.34 17.98 1.90
CA MET A 215 4.29 16.96 1.90
C MET A 215 3.00 17.44 2.55
N ARG A 216 3.10 18.20 3.66
CA ARG A 216 1.94 18.80 4.32
C ARG A 216 1.18 19.76 3.40
N TYR A 217 1.89 20.64 2.68
CA TYR A 217 1.25 21.56 1.73
C TYR A 217 0.66 20.84 0.52
N LEU A 218 1.32 19.79 0.03
CA LEU A 218 0.74 18.92 -1.02
C LEU A 218 -0.57 18.27 -0.54
N GLY A 219 -0.60 17.77 0.69
CA GLY A 219 -1.82 17.21 1.28
C GLY A 219 -2.94 18.23 1.42
N MET A 220 -2.63 19.45 1.88
CA MET A 220 -3.61 20.54 1.95
C MET A 220 -4.16 20.90 0.57
N ARG A 221 -3.31 20.94 -0.47
CA ARG A 221 -3.74 21.19 -1.85
C ARG A 221 -4.70 20.10 -2.33
N THR A 222 -4.35 18.82 -2.11
CA THR A 222 -5.21 17.67 -2.46
C THR A 222 -6.57 17.77 -1.76
N LEU A 223 -6.58 18.07 -0.46
CA LEU A 223 -7.82 18.24 0.30
C LEU A 223 -8.67 19.41 -0.24
N THR A 224 -8.04 20.53 -0.57
CA THR A 224 -8.74 21.70 -1.16
C THR A 224 -9.39 21.35 -2.49
N GLN A 225 -8.69 20.60 -3.35
CA GLN A 225 -9.25 20.13 -4.62
C GLN A 225 -10.44 19.22 -4.42
N PHE A 226 -10.33 18.27 -3.46
CA PHE A 226 -11.43 17.37 -3.13
C PHE A 226 -12.67 18.13 -2.61
N LEU A 227 -12.47 19.09 -1.69
CA LEU A 227 -13.57 19.94 -1.18
C LEU A 227 -14.20 20.81 -2.26
N ALA A 228 -13.47 21.14 -3.32
CA ALA A 228 -13.99 21.83 -4.51
C ALA A 228 -14.70 20.88 -5.50
N GLY A 229 -14.88 19.60 -5.16
CA GLY A 229 -15.57 18.61 -6.00
C GLY A 229 -14.69 17.98 -7.08
N HIS A 230 -13.37 18.17 -7.03
CA HIS A 230 -12.46 17.50 -7.95
C HIS A 230 -12.06 16.12 -7.42
N HIS A 231 -12.10 15.11 -8.26
CA HIS A 231 -11.60 13.79 -7.90
C HIS A 231 -10.06 13.77 -7.85
N PRO A 232 -9.45 12.92 -6.98
CA PRO A 232 -8.01 12.72 -6.95
C PRO A 232 -7.50 12.33 -8.34
N GLY A 233 -6.58 13.16 -8.85
CA GLY A 233 -5.96 12.96 -10.17
C GLY A 233 -4.60 12.26 -10.04
N PRO A 234 -3.79 12.28 -11.11
CA PRO A 234 -2.44 11.73 -11.13
C PRO A 234 -1.49 12.41 -10.15
N ASP A 235 -1.88 13.53 -9.53
CA ASP A 235 -1.11 14.27 -8.51
C ASP A 235 -0.72 13.41 -7.30
N GLY A 236 -1.49 12.35 -6.99
CA GLY A 236 -1.13 11.37 -5.96
C GLY A 236 0.23 10.69 -6.21
N ALA A 237 0.67 10.63 -7.47
CA ALA A 237 1.99 10.12 -7.83
C ALA A 237 3.13 11.00 -7.26
N ILE A 238 2.93 12.32 -7.18
CA ILE A 238 3.88 13.26 -6.58
C ILE A 238 4.07 12.93 -5.10
N PHE A 239 2.96 12.79 -4.37
CA PHE A 239 3.03 12.46 -2.95
C PHE A 239 3.73 11.12 -2.71
N LYS A 240 3.35 10.07 -3.47
CA LYS A 240 3.96 8.75 -3.37
C LYS A 240 5.48 8.79 -3.61
N LEU A 241 5.92 9.47 -4.65
CA LEU A 241 7.35 9.63 -4.94
C LEU A 241 8.08 10.35 -3.80
N TYR A 242 7.50 11.45 -3.29
CA TYR A 242 8.09 12.26 -2.24
C TYR A 242 8.27 11.48 -0.93
N TRP A 243 7.21 10.82 -0.43
CA TRP A 243 7.29 10.14 0.85
C TRP A 243 8.22 8.92 0.78
N SER A 244 8.19 8.16 -0.31
CA SER A 244 9.00 6.94 -0.40
C SER A 244 10.50 7.23 -0.51
N GLU A 245 10.88 8.29 -1.21
CA GLU A 245 12.28 8.74 -1.24
C GLU A 245 12.70 9.39 0.09
N TYR A 246 11.83 10.18 0.71
CA TYR A 246 12.06 10.76 2.03
C TYR A 246 12.27 9.68 3.09
N HIS A 247 11.43 8.64 3.11
CA HIS A 247 11.46 7.62 4.14
C HIS A 247 12.78 6.83 4.16
N LYS A 248 13.40 6.62 3.01
CA LYS A 248 14.77 6.09 2.96
C LYS A 248 15.79 7.01 3.65
N VAL A 249 15.69 8.31 3.39
CA VAL A 249 16.65 9.30 3.92
C VAL A 249 16.49 9.50 5.42
N VAL A 250 15.25 9.63 5.91
CA VAL A 250 14.98 9.88 7.33
C VAL A 250 15.32 8.67 8.20
N THR A 251 15.01 7.45 7.73
CA THR A 251 15.34 6.22 8.48
C THR A 251 16.85 5.95 8.49
N GLU A 252 17.57 6.22 7.39
CA GLU A 252 19.01 6.17 7.35
C GLU A 252 19.65 7.18 8.31
N LEU A 253 19.11 8.40 8.37
CA LEU A 253 19.55 9.39 9.34
C LEU A 253 19.30 8.93 10.79
N GLY A 254 18.19 8.23 11.04
CA GLY A 254 17.94 7.60 12.35
C GLY A 254 19.01 6.60 12.75
N ILE A 255 19.41 5.72 11.83
CA ILE A 255 20.52 4.77 12.06
C ILE A 255 21.84 5.50 12.32
N ASP A 256 22.15 6.55 11.54
CA ASP A 256 23.38 7.32 11.73
C ASP A 256 23.42 8.04 13.09
N ILE A 257 22.29 8.58 13.55
CA ILE A 257 22.17 9.23 14.87
C ILE A 257 22.33 8.21 16.00
N MET A 258 21.77 7.00 15.84
CA MET A 258 21.94 5.92 16.82
C MET A 258 23.37 5.38 16.88
N GLY A 259 24.10 5.45 15.77
CA GLY A 259 25.47 4.92 15.70
C GLY A 259 25.52 3.43 16.01
N MET A 260 26.38 3.02 16.95
CA MET A 260 26.57 1.60 17.30
C MET A 260 25.34 0.93 17.92
N ASP A 261 24.44 1.67 18.53
CA ASP A 261 23.20 1.11 19.11
C ASP A 261 22.27 0.53 18.03
N ALA A 262 22.37 1.01 16.80
CA ALA A 262 21.61 0.48 15.67
C ALA A 262 22.03 -0.94 15.25
N LEU A 263 23.24 -1.39 15.62
CA LEU A 263 23.76 -2.73 15.31
C LEU A 263 23.16 -3.81 16.22
N VAL A 264 22.63 -3.42 17.38
CA VAL A 264 21.98 -4.31 18.33
C VAL A 264 20.58 -3.77 18.61
N PRO A 265 19.61 -4.01 17.70
CA PRO A 265 18.26 -3.51 17.87
C PRO A 265 17.64 -4.00 19.17
N SER A 266 17.20 -3.08 20.00
CA SER A 266 16.57 -3.32 21.29
C SER A 266 15.36 -2.41 21.47
N GLY A 267 14.39 -2.87 22.26
CA GLY A 267 13.16 -2.13 22.51
C GLY A 267 11.95 -2.80 21.87
N ARG A 268 10.89 -2.02 21.66
CA ARG A 268 9.62 -2.50 21.11
C ARG A 268 9.63 -2.47 19.58
N LYS A 269 9.19 -3.56 18.97
CA LYS A 269 8.93 -3.56 17.52
C LYS A 269 7.85 -2.52 17.18
N PRO A 270 7.98 -1.83 16.04
CA PRO A 270 6.92 -0.95 15.56
C PRO A 270 5.63 -1.75 15.27
N SER A 271 4.49 -1.09 15.34
CA SER A 271 3.19 -1.67 15.03
C SER A 271 3.07 -2.06 13.54
N SER A 272 3.83 -1.38 12.70
CA SER A 272 4.00 -1.69 11.29
C SER A 272 5.47 -1.65 10.90
N ALA A 273 5.91 -2.64 10.14
CA ALA A 273 7.27 -2.71 9.61
C ALA A 273 7.61 -1.56 8.64
N PHE A 274 6.61 -0.82 8.15
CA PHE A 274 6.76 0.25 7.16
C PHE A 274 6.73 1.65 7.74
N GLN A 275 6.51 1.77 9.03
CA GLN A 275 6.42 3.06 9.71
C GLN A 275 7.18 2.99 11.02
N THR A 276 7.93 4.04 11.35
CA THR A 276 8.31 4.25 12.72
C THR A 276 7.02 4.42 13.49
N ASP A 277 6.92 3.78 14.64
CA ASP A 277 5.68 3.73 15.40
C ASP A 277 5.09 5.13 15.64
N ASP A 278 3.77 5.15 15.79
CA ASP A 278 2.93 6.33 15.94
C ASP A 278 3.27 7.18 17.17
N ALA A 279 2.53 8.27 17.37
CA ALA A 279 2.67 9.16 18.52
C ALA A 279 2.73 8.38 19.85
N GLY A 280 3.82 8.55 20.59
CA GLY A 280 4.10 7.84 21.83
C GLY A 280 4.92 6.57 21.71
N ALA A 281 5.33 6.18 20.51
CA ALA A 281 6.29 5.08 20.34
C ALA A 281 7.66 5.47 20.94
N PRO A 282 8.37 4.50 21.57
CA PRO A 282 9.70 4.76 22.09
C PRO A 282 10.68 5.01 20.94
N ASN A 283 11.62 5.93 21.18
CA ASN A 283 12.74 6.22 20.28
C ASN A 283 13.84 5.16 20.43
N ASP A 284 13.49 3.89 20.28
CA ASP A 284 14.42 2.79 20.44
C ASP A 284 15.03 2.32 19.12
N SER A 285 16.12 1.58 19.22
CA SER A 285 16.85 1.09 18.05
C SER A 285 16.09 0.03 17.27
N MET A 286 15.18 -0.72 17.92
CA MET A 286 14.36 -1.74 17.26
C MET A 286 13.40 -1.11 16.26
N SER A 287 12.69 -0.04 16.67
CA SER A 287 11.75 0.68 15.81
C SER A 287 12.46 1.27 14.58
N TRP A 288 13.53 2.02 14.79
CA TRP A 288 14.27 2.66 13.69
C TRP A 288 14.95 1.65 12.76
N ALA A 289 15.56 0.57 13.29
CA ALA A 289 16.20 -0.45 12.48
C ALA A 289 15.20 -1.23 11.62
N THR A 290 14.06 -1.63 12.18
CA THR A 290 13.01 -2.32 11.45
C THR A 290 12.49 -1.47 10.30
N THR A 291 12.15 -0.22 10.57
CA THR A 291 11.63 0.70 9.55
C THR A 291 12.70 1.03 8.49
N PHE A 292 13.97 1.21 8.88
CA PHE A 292 15.08 1.39 7.95
C PHE A 292 15.20 0.24 6.94
N LEU A 293 15.14 -0.99 7.41
CA LEU A 293 15.24 -2.18 6.55
C LEU A 293 14.07 -2.21 5.55
N ASN A 294 12.85 -1.90 5.99
CA ASN A 294 11.66 -1.98 5.16
C ASN A 294 11.44 -0.74 4.27
N ALA A 295 11.96 0.44 4.66
CA ALA A 295 11.82 1.68 3.87
C ALA A 295 12.38 1.57 2.45
N ARG A 296 13.32 0.65 2.22
CA ARG A 296 13.90 0.36 0.88
C ARG A 296 12.82 -0.09 -0.11
N ALA A 297 11.86 -0.88 0.34
CA ALA A 297 10.76 -1.37 -0.48
C ALA A 297 9.77 -0.26 -0.88
N GLY A 298 9.67 0.83 -0.11
CA GLY A 298 8.77 1.95 -0.38
C GLY A 298 8.93 2.59 -1.76
N THR A 299 10.14 2.54 -2.34
CA THR A 299 10.40 3.05 -3.70
C THR A 299 10.10 2.03 -4.80
N ILE A 300 9.65 0.83 -4.44
CA ILE A 300 9.39 -0.29 -5.35
C ILE A 300 7.88 -0.59 -5.43
N TYR A 301 7.22 -0.86 -4.28
CA TYR A 301 5.80 -1.21 -4.26
C TYR A 301 4.87 0.00 -4.54
N ALA A 302 3.59 -0.26 -4.74
CA ALA A 302 2.54 0.74 -5.07
C ALA A 302 2.93 1.66 -6.25
N GLY A 303 3.64 1.09 -7.24
CA GLY A 303 4.26 1.80 -8.35
C GLY A 303 5.65 2.33 -8.01
N SER A 304 6.67 1.79 -8.70
CA SER A 304 8.07 2.18 -8.45
C SER A 304 8.31 3.67 -8.65
N SER A 305 9.39 4.20 -8.09
CA SER A 305 9.80 5.59 -8.30
C SER A 305 9.88 5.97 -9.79
N GLN A 306 10.27 5.01 -10.66
CA GLN A 306 10.31 5.21 -12.11
C GLN A 306 8.91 5.33 -12.69
N VAL A 307 8.00 4.43 -12.32
CA VAL A 307 6.59 4.49 -12.75
C VAL A 307 5.93 5.78 -12.28
N GLN A 308 6.20 6.23 -11.03
CA GLN A 308 5.65 7.50 -10.53
C GLN A 308 6.17 8.69 -11.33
N ARG A 309 7.47 8.70 -11.71
CA ARG A 309 8.04 9.76 -12.56
C ARG A 309 7.41 9.78 -13.95
N ASN A 310 7.13 8.62 -14.55
CA ASN A 310 6.44 8.55 -15.83
C ASN A 310 5.01 9.11 -15.72
N ILE A 311 4.26 8.71 -14.67
CA ILE A 311 2.91 9.27 -14.43
C ILE A 311 2.96 10.78 -14.26
N ILE A 312 3.90 11.30 -13.47
CA ILE A 312 4.07 12.74 -13.28
C ILE A 312 4.42 13.43 -14.61
N GLY A 313 5.38 12.89 -15.34
CA GLY A 313 5.79 13.46 -16.64
C GLY A 313 4.66 13.50 -17.64
N GLU A 314 4.00 12.36 -17.86
CA GLU A 314 2.98 12.22 -18.91
C GLU A 314 1.64 12.86 -18.51
N MET A 315 1.16 12.61 -17.28
CA MET A 315 -0.21 12.95 -16.90
C MET A 315 -0.33 14.26 -16.11
N VAL A 316 0.72 14.69 -15.39
CA VAL A 316 0.69 15.94 -14.61
C VAL A 316 1.33 17.07 -15.40
N LEU A 317 2.49 16.82 -16.05
CA LEU A 317 3.23 17.82 -16.81
C LEU A 317 2.89 17.84 -18.30
N GLY A 318 2.14 16.86 -18.81
CA GLY A 318 1.76 16.78 -20.22
C GLY A 318 2.93 16.50 -21.18
N LEU A 319 4.01 15.90 -20.69
CA LEU A 319 5.16 15.55 -21.51
C LEU A 319 4.84 14.37 -22.45
N PRO A 320 5.53 14.25 -23.58
CA PRO A 320 5.37 13.10 -24.48
C PRO A 320 5.66 11.78 -23.78
N LYS A 321 4.92 10.74 -24.15
CA LYS A 321 5.22 9.38 -23.70
C LYS A 321 6.57 8.91 -24.20
N GLU A 322 7.25 8.10 -23.39
CA GLU A 322 8.48 7.44 -23.78
C GLU A 322 8.25 6.57 -25.04
N PRO A 323 9.13 6.63 -26.04
CA PRO A 323 9.02 5.78 -27.22
C PRO A 323 9.02 4.29 -26.81
N LYS A 324 8.09 3.50 -27.37
CA LYS A 324 8.14 2.07 -27.17
C LYS A 324 9.38 1.50 -27.86
N PRO A 325 10.15 0.61 -27.22
CA PRO A 325 11.20 -0.12 -27.93
C PRO A 325 10.57 -0.90 -29.09
N ASN A 326 11.21 -0.84 -30.26
CA ASN A 326 10.80 -1.61 -31.44
C ASN A 326 10.92 -3.11 -31.20
#